data_06b37ca5781ede13c9380a90821722d0
#
_entry.id   06b37ca5781ede13c9380a90821722d0
#
_cell.length_a   1.000
_cell.length_b   1.000
_cell.length_c   1.000
_cell.angle_alpha   90.00
_cell.angle_beta   90.00
_cell.angle_gamma   90.00
#
_symmetry.space_group_name_H-M   'P 1'
#
loop_
_entity.id
_entity.type
_entity.pdbx_description
1 polymer ?
#
loop_
_entity_poly.entity_id
_entity_poly.type
_entity_poly.pdbx_seq_one_letter_code
_entity_poly.pdbx_strand_id
1 'polypeptide(L)'
;FPFLGPIFRLALFPNDHKIRDGFNALLSLVILFVITFISGTLAGWLNKTPALMVILERFATPYWLDLAVVAASTVLGVLILVQNGKLPELISVLLAFEILIPIASAGFSFPLGLAQLFPSALLVSMVHLGLALTAAMITLLWLGFPPKRWLGKLLFAASFIITIVAYALSAPVHPLWEDTVGQPGPDSMFKTPPSQ
;
A
#
# COMPACT_ATOMS: atom_id res chain seq x y z
N PHE A 1 8.84 17.30 2.92
CA PHE A 1 8.52 15.98 3.49
C PHE A 1 8.57 14.90 2.44
N PRO A 2 9.23 13.76 2.74
CA PRO A 2 9.85 12.96 1.69
C PRO A 2 8.89 12.05 0.91
N PHE A 3 7.70 11.70 1.43
CA PHE A 3 6.93 10.63 0.84
C PHE A 3 6.01 11.05 -0.32
N LEU A 4 5.21 12.08 -0.13
CA LEU A 4 4.36 12.61 -1.21
C LEU A 4 5.17 13.26 -2.33
N GLY A 5 6.33 13.85 -2.00
CA GLY A 5 7.20 14.49 -2.98
C GLY A 5 7.54 13.59 -4.16
N PRO A 6 8.05 12.37 -3.97
CA PRO A 6 8.32 11.42 -5.04
C PRO A 6 7.08 11.02 -5.84
N ILE A 7 5.94 10.73 -5.19
CA ILE A 7 4.70 10.36 -5.87
C ILE A 7 4.22 11.50 -6.77
N PHE A 8 4.19 12.75 -6.26
CA PHE A 8 3.79 13.90 -7.07
C PHE A 8 4.78 14.24 -8.17
N ARG A 9 6.09 14.14 -7.91
CA ARG A 9 7.09 14.30 -8.98
C ARG A 9 6.91 13.26 -10.06
N LEU A 10 6.57 12.02 -9.71
CA LEU A 10 6.28 10.98 -10.66
C LEU A 10 4.99 11.27 -11.45
N ALA A 11 3.94 11.75 -10.78
CA ALA A 11 2.68 12.13 -11.42
C ALA A 11 2.80 13.39 -12.29
N LEU A 12 3.66 14.35 -11.90
CA LEU A 12 3.96 15.57 -12.66
C LEU A 12 5.04 15.38 -13.73
N PHE A 13 5.83 14.31 -13.64
CA PHE A 13 6.89 13.98 -14.60
C PHE A 13 6.47 14.06 -16.07
N PRO A 14 5.24 13.66 -16.45
CA PRO A 14 4.77 13.82 -17.82
C PRO A 14 4.77 15.25 -18.36
N ASN A 15 4.75 16.25 -17.49
CA ASN A 15 4.70 17.66 -17.83
C ASN A 15 6.07 18.35 -17.72
N ASP A 16 7.04 17.71 -17.04
CA ASP A 16 8.37 18.29 -16.84
C ASP A 16 9.34 17.85 -17.95
N HIS A 17 10.29 18.74 -18.28
CA HIS A 17 11.28 18.46 -19.33
C HIS A 17 12.45 17.57 -18.85
N LYS A 18 12.57 17.32 -17.55
CA LYS A 18 13.71 16.65 -16.94
C LYS A 18 13.40 15.18 -16.60
N ILE A 19 13.77 14.28 -17.51
CA ILE A 19 13.73 12.81 -17.27
C ILE A 19 14.42 12.42 -15.96
N ARG A 20 15.47 13.15 -15.59
CA ARG A 20 16.25 12.95 -14.37
C ARG A 20 15.40 13.10 -13.10
N ASP A 21 14.42 14.01 -13.07
CA ASP A 21 13.59 14.25 -11.89
C ASP A 21 12.60 13.09 -11.66
N GLY A 22 12.03 12.54 -12.73
CA GLY A 22 11.22 11.32 -12.66
C GLY A 22 12.01 10.10 -12.19
N PHE A 23 13.24 9.94 -12.72
CA PHE A 23 14.12 8.87 -12.29
C PHE A 23 14.52 8.99 -10.82
N ASN A 24 14.87 10.19 -10.35
CA ASN A 24 15.19 10.45 -8.95
C ASN A 24 13.99 10.19 -8.01
N ALA A 25 12.78 10.53 -8.47
CA ALA A 25 11.56 10.25 -7.73
C ALA A 25 11.31 8.75 -7.58
N LEU A 26 11.46 8.00 -8.68
CA LEU A 26 11.34 6.55 -8.68
C LEU A 26 12.41 5.90 -7.79
N LEU A 27 13.65 6.32 -7.91
CA LEU A 27 14.76 5.82 -7.08
C LEU A 27 14.50 6.08 -5.59
N SER A 28 13.98 7.26 -5.23
CA SER A 28 13.63 7.60 -3.85
C SER A 28 12.53 6.68 -3.29
N LEU A 29 11.53 6.33 -4.10
CA LEU A 29 10.48 5.38 -3.70
C LEU A 29 11.05 3.98 -3.51
N VAL A 30 11.89 3.51 -4.43
CA VAL A 30 12.52 2.18 -4.33
C VAL A 30 13.39 2.09 -3.08
N ILE A 31 14.23 3.09 -2.81
CA ILE A 31 15.07 3.14 -1.61
C ILE A 31 14.20 3.07 -0.35
N LEU A 32 13.13 3.87 -0.30
CA LEU A 32 12.23 3.89 0.84
C LEU A 32 11.56 2.52 1.06
N PHE A 33 11.12 1.86 -0.01
CA PHE A 33 10.51 0.53 0.04
C PHE A 33 11.51 -0.52 0.54
N VAL A 34 12.75 -0.48 0.05
CA VAL A 34 13.82 -1.39 0.49
C VAL A 34 14.12 -1.19 1.98
N ILE A 35 14.28 0.05 2.43
CA ILE A 35 14.53 0.34 3.85
C ILE A 35 13.37 -0.15 4.72
N THR A 36 12.12 0.12 4.31
CA THR A 36 10.92 -0.32 5.05
C THR A 36 10.83 -1.84 5.11
N PHE A 37 11.10 -2.52 3.99
CA PHE A 37 11.12 -3.98 3.93
C PHE A 37 12.20 -4.57 4.84
N ILE A 38 13.43 -4.06 4.79
CA ILE A 38 14.53 -4.49 5.67
C ILE A 38 14.18 -4.26 7.14
N SER A 39 13.61 -3.11 7.48
CA SER A 39 13.18 -2.81 8.84
C SER A 39 12.10 -3.79 9.32
N GLY A 40 11.12 -4.12 8.48
CA GLY A 40 10.13 -5.16 8.75
C GLY A 40 10.78 -6.53 8.97
N THR A 41 11.73 -6.93 8.12
CA THR A 41 12.45 -8.20 8.22
C THR A 41 13.22 -8.30 9.54
N LEU A 42 13.93 -7.25 9.93
CA LEU A 42 14.64 -7.19 11.21
C LEU A 42 13.67 -7.30 12.39
N ALA A 43 12.54 -6.60 12.33
CA ALA A 43 11.50 -6.70 13.35
C ALA A 43 10.92 -8.12 13.45
N GLY A 44 10.71 -8.81 12.32
CA GLY A 44 10.24 -10.20 12.26
C GLY A 44 11.25 -11.20 12.86
N TRP A 45 12.53 -10.94 12.73
CA TRP A 45 13.57 -11.75 13.37
C TRP A 45 13.58 -11.59 14.89
N LEU A 46 13.33 -10.37 15.37
CA LEU A 46 13.36 -10.04 16.79
C LEU A 46 12.08 -10.46 17.53
N ASN A 47 10.95 -10.43 16.85
CA ASN A 47 9.63 -10.67 17.44
C ASN A 47 8.90 -11.84 16.75
N LYS A 48 8.81 -12.98 17.44
CA LYS A 48 8.08 -14.16 16.95
C LYS A 48 6.74 -14.36 17.66
N THR A 49 6.06 -13.29 18.05
CA THR A 49 4.80 -13.36 18.81
C THR A 49 3.61 -13.67 17.90
N PRO A 50 2.80 -14.71 18.20
CA PRO A 50 1.63 -15.08 17.39
C PRO A 50 0.59 -13.96 17.26
N ALA A 51 0.48 -13.09 18.28
CA ALA A 51 -0.47 -11.96 18.24
C ALA A 51 -0.21 -10.98 17.08
N LEU A 52 1.03 -10.88 16.61
CA LEU A 52 1.39 -10.04 15.48
C LEU A 52 0.89 -10.62 14.14
N MET A 53 0.66 -11.93 14.03
CA MET A 53 0.19 -12.55 12.80
C MET A 53 -1.19 -12.02 12.40
N VAL A 54 -2.10 -11.83 13.35
CA VAL A 54 -3.43 -11.28 13.09
C VAL A 54 -3.36 -9.86 12.53
N ILE A 55 -2.43 -9.05 13.06
CA ILE A 55 -2.21 -7.68 12.58
C ILE A 55 -1.62 -7.68 11.17
N LEU A 56 -0.67 -8.57 10.89
CA LEU A 56 -0.05 -8.71 9.56
C LEU A 56 -1.06 -9.11 8.49
N GLU A 57 -1.97 -10.04 8.84
CA GLU A 57 -3.01 -10.51 7.94
C GLU A 57 -3.96 -9.37 7.54
N ARG A 58 -4.26 -8.44 8.46
CA ARG A 58 -5.05 -7.23 8.17
C ARG A 58 -4.41 -6.39 7.06
N PHE A 59 -3.10 -6.31 7.00
CA PHE A 59 -2.37 -5.54 5.98
C PHE A 59 -2.01 -6.33 4.72
N ALA A 60 -2.32 -7.61 4.70
CA ALA A 60 -2.17 -8.46 3.52
C ALA A 60 -3.43 -8.53 2.64
N THR A 61 -4.53 -7.91 3.07
CA THR A 61 -5.80 -7.86 2.32
C THR A 61 -6.20 -6.40 2.06
N PRO A 62 -6.54 -6.03 0.80
CA PRO A 62 -6.98 -4.69 0.51
C PRO A 62 -8.43 -4.50 1.00
N TYR A 63 -8.66 -3.53 1.87
CA TYR A 63 -9.99 -3.13 2.28
C TYR A 63 -10.44 -1.90 1.50
N TRP A 64 -11.73 -1.84 1.19
CA TRP A 64 -12.29 -0.72 0.45
C TRP A 64 -12.12 0.64 1.15
N LEU A 65 -12.12 0.65 2.49
CA LEU A 65 -11.86 1.86 3.29
C LEU A 65 -10.43 2.37 3.10
N ASP A 66 -9.44 1.48 3.10
CA ASP A 66 -8.04 1.84 2.89
C ASP A 66 -7.87 2.43 1.48
N LEU A 67 -8.51 1.83 0.47
CA LEU A 67 -8.52 2.35 -0.89
C LEU A 67 -9.19 3.73 -0.98
N ALA A 68 -10.30 3.93 -0.28
CA ALA A 68 -10.98 5.21 -0.20
C ALA A 68 -10.10 6.28 0.48
N VAL A 69 -9.39 5.92 1.54
CA VAL A 69 -8.46 6.80 2.25
C VAL A 69 -7.28 7.18 1.35
N VAL A 70 -6.68 6.22 0.64
CA VAL A 70 -5.60 6.48 -0.32
C VAL A 70 -6.06 7.42 -1.43
N ALA A 71 -7.21 7.14 -2.04
CA ALA A 71 -7.75 7.96 -3.12
C ALA A 71 -8.07 9.38 -2.64
N ALA A 72 -8.82 9.53 -1.54
CA ALA A 72 -9.20 10.83 -0.98
C ALA A 72 -7.98 11.64 -0.55
N SER A 73 -7.03 11.02 0.15
CA SER A 73 -5.80 11.67 0.59
C SER A 73 -4.96 12.15 -0.59
N THR A 74 -4.90 11.35 -1.65
CA THR A 74 -4.16 11.73 -2.86
C THR A 74 -4.82 12.91 -3.57
N VAL A 75 -6.14 12.85 -3.77
CA VAL A 75 -6.90 13.95 -4.41
C VAL A 75 -6.74 15.24 -3.62
N LEU A 76 -6.96 15.21 -2.30
CA LEU A 76 -6.79 16.38 -1.43
C LEU A 76 -5.35 16.88 -1.44
N GLY A 77 -4.36 15.99 -1.42
CA GLY A 77 -2.95 16.35 -1.46
C GLY A 77 -2.58 17.09 -2.75
N VAL A 78 -3.07 16.62 -3.91
CA VAL A 78 -2.87 17.29 -5.21
C VAL A 78 -3.55 18.65 -5.23
N LEU A 79 -4.81 18.74 -4.79
CA LEU A 79 -5.55 20.01 -4.75
C LEU A 79 -4.83 21.06 -3.90
N ILE A 80 -4.43 20.69 -2.69
CA ILE A 80 -3.73 21.62 -1.79
C ILE A 80 -2.36 22.00 -2.36
N LEU A 81 -1.62 21.06 -2.94
CA LEU A 81 -0.33 21.33 -3.55
C LEU A 81 -0.45 22.34 -4.69
N VAL A 82 -1.44 22.18 -5.57
CA VAL A 82 -1.65 23.07 -6.73
C VAL A 82 -2.12 24.45 -6.27
N GLN A 83 -2.97 24.51 -5.23
CA GLN A 83 -3.50 25.79 -4.73
C GLN A 83 -2.48 26.56 -3.87
N ASN A 84 -1.76 25.88 -2.99
CA ASN A 84 -0.93 26.52 -1.96
C ASN A 84 0.58 26.40 -2.22
N GLY A 85 0.99 25.62 -3.21
CA GLY A 85 2.41 25.34 -3.50
C GLY A 85 3.14 24.54 -2.41
N LYS A 86 2.43 24.10 -1.36
CA LYS A 86 3.00 23.36 -0.23
C LYS A 86 2.29 22.04 -0.05
N LEU A 87 3.06 21.00 0.20
CA LEU A 87 2.52 19.67 0.51
C LEU A 87 1.98 19.64 1.94
N PRO A 88 0.74 19.16 2.14
CA PRO A 88 0.16 19.01 3.46
C PRO A 88 0.83 17.84 4.20
N GLU A 89 1.40 18.12 5.36
CA GLU A 89 2.17 17.14 6.15
C GLU A 89 1.30 15.95 6.58
N LEU A 90 0.09 16.23 7.10
CA LEU A 90 -0.83 15.22 7.58
C LEU A 90 -1.21 14.22 6.48
N ILE A 91 -1.53 14.72 5.29
CA ILE A 91 -1.90 13.89 4.14
C ILE A 91 -0.70 13.05 3.68
N SER A 92 0.51 13.62 3.73
CA SER A 92 1.74 12.90 3.41
C SER A 92 1.99 11.73 4.36
N VAL A 93 1.77 11.93 5.65
CA VAL A 93 1.91 10.88 6.67
C VAL A 93 0.87 9.80 6.46
N LEU A 94 -0.39 10.17 6.24
CA LEU A 94 -1.47 9.21 6.04
C LEU A 94 -1.21 8.31 4.83
N LEU A 95 -0.79 8.88 3.69
CA LEU A 95 -0.44 8.12 2.50
C LEU A 95 0.78 7.22 2.72
N ALA A 96 1.75 7.70 3.51
CA ALA A 96 2.91 6.90 3.88
C ALA A 96 2.50 5.66 4.68
N PHE A 97 1.59 5.81 5.65
CA PHE A 97 1.07 4.68 6.42
C PHE A 97 0.42 3.65 5.51
N GLU A 98 -0.48 4.06 4.65
CA GLU A 98 -1.23 3.16 3.78
C GLU A 98 -0.35 2.37 2.81
N ILE A 99 0.78 2.92 2.38
CA ILE A 99 1.66 2.26 1.41
C ILE A 99 2.81 1.52 2.09
N LEU A 100 3.39 2.07 3.17
CA LEU A 100 4.59 1.49 3.79
C LEU A 100 4.27 0.38 4.80
N ILE A 101 3.11 0.42 5.48
CA ILE A 101 2.77 -0.63 6.45
C ILE A 101 2.65 -2.00 5.78
N PRO A 102 1.95 -2.16 4.64
CA PRO A 102 1.95 -3.44 3.94
C PRO A 102 3.36 -3.92 3.53
N ILE A 103 4.27 -3.01 3.13
CA ILE A 103 5.66 -3.37 2.82
C ILE A 103 6.41 -3.85 4.06
N ALA A 104 6.22 -3.17 5.20
CA ALA A 104 6.80 -3.60 6.46
C ALA A 104 6.23 -4.97 6.89
N SER A 105 4.93 -5.21 6.68
CA SER A 105 4.27 -6.50 6.93
C SER A 105 4.83 -7.60 6.03
N ALA A 106 5.08 -7.31 4.77
CA ALA A 106 5.74 -8.24 3.86
C ALA A 106 7.16 -8.60 4.35
N GLY A 107 7.93 -7.59 4.76
CA GLY A 107 9.25 -7.80 5.34
C GLY A 107 9.18 -8.65 6.61
N PHE A 108 8.24 -8.35 7.51
CA PHE A 108 8.07 -9.07 8.76
C PHE A 108 7.69 -10.55 8.55
N SER A 109 6.83 -10.84 7.60
CA SER A 109 6.35 -12.19 7.29
C SER A 109 7.45 -13.08 6.66
N PHE A 110 8.44 -12.47 6.02
CA PHE A 110 9.50 -13.17 5.30
C PHE A 110 10.33 -14.11 6.20
N PRO A 111 10.94 -13.69 7.33
CA PRO A 111 11.71 -14.56 8.20
C PRO A 111 10.86 -15.54 9.01
N LEU A 112 9.55 -15.33 9.08
CA LEU A 112 8.62 -16.23 9.77
C LEU A 112 8.16 -17.39 8.87
N GLY A 113 8.56 -17.42 7.59
CA GLY A 113 8.17 -18.45 6.65
C GLY A 113 6.69 -18.39 6.26
N LEU A 114 6.02 -17.24 6.46
CA LEU A 114 4.62 -17.03 6.10
C LEU A 114 4.50 -16.77 4.60
N ALA A 115 4.71 -17.81 3.80
CA ALA A 115 4.86 -17.75 2.35
C ALA A 115 3.69 -17.09 1.60
N GLN A 116 2.49 -17.09 2.18
CA GLN A 116 1.30 -16.50 1.57
C GLN A 116 1.11 -15.03 1.93
N LEU A 117 1.48 -14.61 3.14
CA LEU A 117 1.34 -13.22 3.59
C LEU A 117 2.33 -12.28 2.90
N PHE A 118 3.54 -12.77 2.61
CA PHE A 118 4.56 -11.98 1.95
C PHE A 118 4.10 -11.43 0.58
N PRO A 119 3.69 -12.25 -0.41
CA PRO A 119 3.27 -11.73 -1.70
C PRO A 119 1.98 -10.91 -1.62
N SER A 120 1.03 -11.30 -0.76
CA SER A 120 -0.23 -10.59 -0.59
C SER A 120 -0.01 -9.17 -0.07
N ALA A 121 0.82 -8.98 0.95
CA ALA A 121 1.14 -7.65 1.49
C ALA A 121 1.88 -6.78 0.45
N LEU A 122 2.77 -7.36 -0.37
CA LEU A 122 3.38 -6.62 -1.48
C LEU A 122 2.35 -6.20 -2.54
N LEU A 123 1.41 -7.08 -2.88
CA LEU A 123 0.32 -6.75 -3.81
C LEU A 123 -0.54 -5.61 -3.28
N VAL A 124 -0.91 -5.62 -1.99
CA VAL A 124 -1.64 -4.51 -1.36
C VAL A 124 -0.88 -3.19 -1.49
N SER A 125 0.44 -3.18 -1.23
CA SER A 125 1.25 -1.98 -1.44
C SER A 125 1.24 -1.49 -2.88
N MET A 126 1.30 -2.42 -3.85
CA MET A 126 1.23 -2.08 -5.28
C MET A 126 -0.14 -1.51 -5.67
N VAL A 127 -1.23 -2.05 -5.12
CA VAL A 127 -2.58 -1.50 -5.29
C VAL A 127 -2.66 -0.07 -4.76
N HIS A 128 -2.19 0.17 -3.54
CA HIS A 128 -2.22 1.50 -2.92
C HIS A 128 -1.36 2.51 -3.70
N LEU A 129 -0.14 2.12 -4.08
CA LEU A 129 0.74 2.98 -4.88
C LEU A 129 0.17 3.29 -6.25
N GLY A 130 -0.33 2.26 -6.95
CA GLY A 130 -0.95 2.42 -8.26
C GLY A 130 -2.20 3.30 -8.20
N LEU A 131 -3.05 3.11 -7.18
CA LEU A 131 -4.22 3.94 -6.93
C LEU A 131 -3.85 5.40 -6.64
N ALA A 132 -2.83 5.62 -5.79
CA ALA A 132 -2.34 6.96 -5.50
C ALA A 132 -1.82 7.66 -6.75
N LEU A 133 -1.01 6.99 -7.58
CA LEU A 133 -0.53 7.55 -8.85
C LEU A 133 -1.68 7.84 -9.81
N THR A 134 -2.61 6.91 -9.95
CA THR A 134 -3.78 7.07 -10.83
C THR A 134 -4.68 8.22 -10.39
N ALA A 135 -5.00 8.29 -9.09
CA ALA A 135 -5.81 9.37 -8.51
C ALA A 135 -5.11 10.73 -8.65
N ALA A 136 -3.78 10.80 -8.40
CA ALA A 136 -2.99 12.02 -8.61
C ALA A 136 -3.06 12.49 -10.07
N MET A 137 -2.88 11.60 -11.02
CA MET A 137 -2.89 11.94 -12.45
C MET A 137 -4.29 12.34 -12.93
N ILE A 138 -5.35 11.66 -12.49
CA ILE A 138 -6.74 12.05 -12.79
C ILE A 138 -7.02 13.45 -12.24
N THR A 139 -6.62 13.74 -11.01
CA THR A 139 -6.81 15.06 -10.39
C THR A 139 -6.04 16.14 -11.14
N LEU A 140 -4.80 15.87 -11.55
CA LEU A 140 -4.01 16.80 -12.38
C LEU A 140 -4.65 17.03 -13.74
N LEU A 141 -5.19 15.98 -14.39
CA LEU A 141 -5.95 16.12 -15.64
C LEU A 141 -7.16 17.04 -15.47
N TRP A 142 -7.92 16.85 -14.39
CA TRP A 142 -9.09 17.69 -14.07
C TRP A 142 -8.70 19.15 -13.81
N LEU A 143 -7.54 19.39 -13.21
CA LEU A 143 -6.98 20.73 -12.97
C LEU A 143 -6.36 21.38 -14.23
N GLY A 144 -6.41 20.72 -15.38
CA GLY A 144 -5.89 21.26 -16.64
C GLY A 144 -4.40 20.99 -16.90
N PHE A 145 -3.81 20.02 -16.20
CA PHE A 145 -2.42 19.58 -16.40
C PHE A 145 -2.34 18.23 -17.16
N PRO A 146 -2.74 18.15 -18.43
CA PRO A 146 -2.70 16.90 -19.19
C PRO A 146 -1.24 16.46 -19.44
N PRO A 147 -0.98 15.14 -19.49
CA PRO A 147 0.35 14.63 -19.82
C PRO A 147 0.70 14.96 -21.28
N LYS A 148 1.67 15.85 -21.46
CA LYS A 148 2.12 16.32 -22.78
C LYS A 148 2.93 15.29 -23.56
N ARG A 149 3.61 14.36 -22.84
CA ARG A 149 4.50 13.37 -23.43
C ARG A 149 3.84 11.99 -23.47
N TRP A 150 4.21 11.18 -24.46
CA TRP A 150 3.75 9.79 -24.57
C TRP A 150 4.13 8.93 -23.35
N LEU A 151 5.30 9.18 -22.76
CA LEU A 151 5.76 8.53 -21.52
C LEU A 151 4.79 8.77 -20.35
N GLY A 152 4.21 9.96 -20.26
CA GLY A 152 3.21 10.24 -19.23
C GLY A 152 1.89 9.50 -19.45
N LYS A 153 1.46 9.37 -20.70
CA LYS A 153 0.31 8.55 -21.05
C LYS A 153 0.56 7.08 -20.73
N LEU A 154 1.77 6.61 -21.01
CA LEU A 154 2.20 5.26 -20.68
C LEU A 154 2.23 5.03 -19.17
N LEU A 155 2.80 5.96 -18.40
CA LEU A 155 2.83 5.89 -16.93
C LEU A 155 1.42 5.85 -16.34
N PHE A 156 0.52 6.68 -16.86
CA PHE A 156 -0.89 6.68 -16.46
C PHE A 156 -1.57 5.34 -16.75
N ALA A 157 -1.43 4.83 -17.97
CA ALA A 157 -1.98 3.54 -18.35
C ALA A 157 -1.37 2.40 -17.51
N ALA A 158 -0.06 2.43 -17.29
CA ALA A 158 0.64 1.44 -16.48
C ALA A 158 0.19 1.46 -15.01
N SER A 159 0.07 2.64 -14.39
CA SER A 159 -0.41 2.75 -13.00
C SER A 159 -1.83 2.23 -12.85
N PHE A 160 -2.70 2.53 -13.81
CA PHE A 160 -4.08 2.05 -13.82
C PHE A 160 -4.16 0.53 -14.00
N ILE A 161 -3.40 -0.02 -14.95
CA ILE A 161 -3.35 -1.47 -15.20
C ILE A 161 -2.76 -2.19 -13.97
N ILE A 162 -1.67 -1.69 -13.40
CA ILE A 162 -1.06 -2.27 -12.19
C ILE A 162 -2.07 -2.29 -11.04
N THR A 163 -2.83 -1.21 -10.85
CA THR A 163 -3.86 -1.15 -9.80
C THR A 163 -4.91 -2.23 -10.00
N ILE A 164 -5.45 -2.37 -11.21
CA ILE A 164 -6.49 -3.38 -11.51
C ILE A 164 -5.94 -4.79 -11.36
N VAL A 165 -4.77 -5.07 -11.95
CA VAL A 165 -4.18 -6.41 -11.92
C VAL A 165 -3.79 -6.80 -10.50
N ALA A 166 -3.12 -5.91 -9.76
CA ALA A 166 -2.74 -6.18 -8.38
C ALA A 166 -3.97 -6.35 -7.48
N TYR A 167 -5.03 -5.56 -7.67
CA TYR A 167 -6.30 -5.73 -6.95
C TYR A 167 -6.96 -7.07 -7.28
N ALA A 168 -7.02 -7.46 -8.54
CA ALA A 168 -7.58 -8.74 -8.96
C ALA A 168 -6.79 -9.94 -8.40
N LEU A 169 -5.46 -9.84 -8.32
CA LEU A 169 -4.59 -10.86 -7.75
C LEU A 169 -4.63 -10.89 -6.21
N SER A 170 -4.99 -9.78 -5.58
CA SER A 170 -5.16 -9.69 -4.12
C SER A 170 -6.57 -10.04 -3.65
N ALA A 171 -7.47 -10.44 -4.57
CA ALA A 171 -8.80 -10.92 -4.23
C ALA A 171 -8.71 -12.06 -3.21
N PRO A 172 -9.65 -12.16 -2.26
CA PRO A 172 -9.44 -12.77 -0.96
C PRO A 172 -8.88 -14.19 -1.06
N VAL A 173 -7.64 -14.34 -0.63
CA VAL A 173 -7.18 -15.63 -0.14
C VAL A 173 -8.09 -15.94 1.04
N HIS A 174 -8.93 -16.95 0.94
CA HIS A 174 -9.78 -17.43 2.04
C HIS A 174 -8.94 -17.44 3.31
N PRO A 175 -9.39 -16.85 4.41
CA PRO A 175 -8.60 -16.78 5.62
C PRO A 175 -8.25 -18.21 6.05
N LEU A 176 -6.98 -18.53 5.98
CA LEU A 176 -6.44 -19.87 6.29
C LEU A 176 -6.77 -20.35 7.71
N TRP A 177 -7.21 -19.43 8.58
CA TRP A 177 -7.61 -19.74 9.94
C TRP A 177 -9.01 -20.38 10.02
N GLU A 178 -9.89 -20.19 9.03
CA GLU A 178 -11.19 -20.85 9.02
C GLU A 178 -11.07 -22.38 8.89
N ASP A 179 -10.02 -22.86 8.21
CA ASP A 179 -9.80 -24.30 8.01
C ASP A 179 -8.96 -24.93 9.14
N THR A 180 -8.19 -24.15 9.90
CA THR A 180 -7.25 -24.66 10.91
C THR A 180 -7.75 -24.55 12.34
N VAL A 181 -8.63 -23.62 12.63
CA VAL A 181 -9.35 -23.53 13.89
C VAL A 181 -10.73 -24.12 13.63
N GLY A 182 -10.84 -25.45 13.76
CA GLY A 182 -12.16 -26.05 13.96
C GLY A 182 -12.81 -25.28 15.08
N GLN A 183 -13.74 -24.35 14.74
CA GLN A 183 -14.43 -23.56 15.73
C GLN A 183 -15.02 -24.53 16.74
N PRO A 184 -14.61 -24.51 18.02
CA PRO A 184 -15.40 -25.15 19.03
C PRO A 184 -16.75 -24.46 18.93
N GLY A 185 -17.75 -25.22 18.42
CA GLY A 185 -19.11 -24.70 18.30
C GLY A 185 -19.51 -24.08 19.63
N PRO A 186 -20.38 -23.05 19.65
CA PRO A 186 -20.82 -22.40 20.88
C PRO A 186 -21.24 -23.40 21.97
N ASP A 187 -21.62 -24.60 21.57
CA ASP A 187 -22.00 -25.70 22.48
C ASP A 187 -20.82 -26.40 23.18
N SER A 188 -19.59 -26.21 22.75
CA SER A 188 -18.42 -26.83 23.38
C SER A 188 -17.89 -26.01 24.58
N MET A 189 -18.23 -24.75 24.68
CA MET A 189 -17.84 -23.89 25.82
C MET A 189 -18.67 -24.12 27.09
N PHE A 190 -19.81 -24.83 26.98
CA PHE A 190 -20.73 -25.05 28.09
C PHE A 190 -20.81 -26.52 28.55
N LYS A 191 -19.93 -27.40 28.07
CA LYS A 191 -19.82 -28.75 28.66
C LYS A 191 -19.17 -28.63 30.05
N THR A 192 -20.02 -28.56 31.07
CA THR A 192 -19.61 -28.78 32.46
C THR A 192 -18.85 -30.08 32.57
N PRO A 193 -17.71 -30.12 33.28
CA PRO A 193 -17.00 -31.35 33.51
C PRO A 193 -17.91 -32.33 34.27
N PRO A 194 -17.84 -33.62 33.99
CA PRO A 194 -18.63 -34.63 34.70
C PRO A 194 -18.26 -34.58 36.18
N SER A 195 -19.28 -34.44 37.06
CA SER A 195 -19.14 -34.50 38.52
C SER A 195 -18.55 -35.89 38.88
N GLN A 196 -17.34 -35.87 39.45
CA GLN A 196 -16.76 -37.03 40.16
C GLN A 196 -17.35 -37.16 41.55
#